data_45e37da6193aa7ae82fadda20619a38f
#
_entry.id   45e37da6193aa7ae82fadda20619a38f
#
_cell.length_a   1.000
_cell.length_b   1.000
_cell.length_c   1.000
_cell.angle_alpha   90.00
_cell.angle_beta   90.00
_cell.angle_gamma   90.00
#
_symmetry.space_group_name_H-M   'P 1'
#
loop_
_entity.id
_entity.type
_entity.pdbx_description
1 polymer ?
#
loop_
_entity_poly.entity_id
_entity_poly.type
_entity_poly.pdbx_seq_one_letter_code
_entity_poly.pdbx_strand_id
1 'polypeptide(L)'
;GGKCRVCKTKISIQYPLVELLAGFLFLLVYVKFGYSILTIKYFIFVAILISASIIDIKSYFIPDIFIFSLILLGMITSFFTNVPLEKAFIGAGTYAFFFIIIYGYGEYIFKKEAMGFGDIKLAAGIGSFLGYSNFLNLYIFITITFLLGAIISLTLMRLKIKERTSQIAFAPYLAISGFIMMFIQL
;
A
#
# COMPACT_ATOMS: atom_id res chain seq x y z
N GLY A 1 -15.50 -23.92 -15.94
CA GLY A 1 -14.55 -24.62 -15.25
C GLY A 1 -13.10 -24.17 -15.26
N GLY A 2 -12.72 -22.90 -15.01
CA GLY A 2 -11.32 -22.50 -14.74
C GLY A 2 -10.29 -22.76 -15.84
N LYS A 3 -10.74 -22.90 -17.09
CA LYS A 3 -9.87 -23.11 -18.26
C LYS A 3 -10.14 -22.06 -19.35
N CYS A 4 -9.09 -21.64 -20.05
CA CYS A 4 -9.21 -20.73 -21.19
C CYS A 4 -10.09 -21.37 -22.28
N ARG A 5 -11.00 -20.58 -22.88
CA ARG A 5 -11.87 -21.08 -23.96
C ARG A 5 -11.10 -21.50 -25.21
N VAL A 6 -10.00 -20.81 -25.51
CA VAL A 6 -9.21 -21.02 -26.73
C VAL A 6 -8.15 -22.10 -26.53
N CYS A 7 -7.21 -21.88 -25.58
CA CYS A 7 -6.04 -22.77 -25.40
C CYS A 7 -6.23 -23.87 -24.33
N LYS A 8 -7.39 -23.94 -23.66
CA LYS A 8 -7.73 -24.95 -22.64
C LYS A 8 -6.78 -24.99 -21.42
N THR A 9 -5.82 -24.06 -21.31
CA THR A 9 -4.91 -23.97 -20.17
C THR A 9 -5.69 -23.60 -18.90
N LYS A 10 -5.24 -24.08 -17.74
CA LYS A 10 -5.83 -23.76 -16.44
C LYS A 10 -5.57 -22.29 -16.10
N ILE A 11 -6.61 -21.56 -15.74
CA ILE A 11 -6.52 -20.17 -15.23
C ILE A 11 -6.09 -20.26 -13.78
N SER A 12 -5.07 -19.46 -13.40
CA SER A 12 -4.63 -19.40 -12.00
C SER A 12 -5.76 -18.87 -11.11
N ILE A 13 -5.94 -19.51 -9.96
CA ILE A 13 -6.93 -19.12 -8.94
C ILE A 13 -6.67 -17.71 -8.39
N GLN A 14 -5.45 -17.20 -8.57
CA GLN A 14 -5.07 -15.85 -8.17
C GLN A 14 -5.92 -14.78 -8.86
N TYR A 15 -6.29 -14.95 -10.14
CA TYR A 15 -7.09 -13.97 -10.86
C TYR A 15 -8.48 -13.77 -10.24
N PRO A 16 -9.30 -14.80 -10.06
CA PRO A 16 -10.61 -14.62 -9.42
C PRO A 16 -10.50 -14.14 -7.96
N LEU A 17 -9.46 -14.52 -7.21
CA LEU A 17 -9.24 -14.00 -5.86
C LEU A 17 -8.96 -12.50 -5.85
N VAL A 18 -8.11 -12.04 -6.77
CA VAL A 18 -7.81 -10.60 -6.89
C VAL A 18 -9.03 -9.82 -7.34
N GLU A 19 -9.81 -10.34 -8.29
CA GLU A 19 -11.05 -9.72 -8.72
C GLU A 19 -12.07 -9.59 -7.59
N LEU A 20 -12.26 -10.66 -6.81
CA LEU A 20 -13.15 -10.63 -5.64
C LEU A 20 -12.66 -9.65 -4.58
N LEU A 21 -11.36 -9.63 -4.29
CA LEU A 21 -10.77 -8.68 -3.35
C LEU A 21 -10.95 -7.24 -3.82
N ALA A 22 -10.64 -6.96 -5.08
CA ALA A 22 -10.81 -5.63 -5.66
C ALA A 22 -12.27 -5.19 -5.64
N GLY A 23 -13.20 -6.06 -6.05
CA GLY A 23 -14.63 -5.79 -6.02
C GLY A 23 -15.14 -5.50 -4.61
N PHE A 24 -14.70 -6.27 -3.61
CA PHE A 24 -15.03 -6.04 -2.21
C PHE A 24 -14.50 -4.72 -1.68
N LEU A 25 -13.23 -4.39 -1.95
CA LEU A 25 -12.63 -3.14 -1.52
C LEU A 25 -13.28 -1.92 -2.21
N PHE A 26 -13.60 -2.03 -3.49
CA PHE A 26 -14.33 -0.98 -4.21
C PHE A 26 -15.74 -0.78 -3.65
N LEU A 27 -16.43 -1.87 -3.28
CA LEU A 27 -17.72 -1.78 -2.62
C LEU A 27 -17.62 -1.01 -1.30
N LEU A 28 -16.62 -1.29 -0.47
CA LEU A 28 -16.37 -0.56 0.79
C LEU A 28 -16.12 0.93 0.55
N VAL A 29 -15.33 1.27 -0.46
CA VAL A 29 -15.11 2.67 -0.86
C VAL A 29 -16.41 3.32 -1.28
N TYR A 30 -17.20 2.66 -2.12
CA TYR A 30 -18.49 3.19 -2.59
C TYR A 30 -19.49 3.39 -1.43
N VAL A 31 -19.59 2.43 -0.52
CA VAL A 31 -20.47 2.54 0.66
C VAL A 31 -20.07 3.73 1.55
N LYS A 32 -18.77 3.99 1.68
CA LYS A 32 -18.26 5.10 2.51
C LYS A 32 -18.45 6.47 1.86
N PHE A 33 -18.15 6.61 0.58
CA PHE A 33 -18.05 7.92 -0.10
C PHE A 33 -19.22 8.20 -1.07
N GLY A 34 -20.07 7.21 -1.36
CA GLY A 34 -21.22 7.36 -2.24
C GLY A 34 -20.84 7.75 -3.67
N TYR A 35 -21.72 8.51 -4.31
CA TYR A 35 -21.49 9.07 -5.64
C TYR A 35 -20.72 10.39 -5.53
N SER A 36 -19.39 10.32 -5.47
CA SER A 36 -18.53 11.50 -5.28
C SER A 36 -17.20 11.38 -6.02
N ILE A 37 -16.52 12.52 -6.19
CA ILE A 37 -15.17 12.55 -6.76
C ILE A 37 -14.16 11.82 -5.87
N LEU A 38 -14.42 11.77 -4.54
CA LEU A 38 -13.62 10.99 -3.58
C LEU A 38 -13.67 9.51 -3.89
N THR A 39 -14.81 8.98 -4.32
CA THR A 39 -14.95 7.58 -4.71
C THR A 39 -14.05 7.24 -5.88
N ILE A 40 -14.00 8.10 -6.91
CA ILE A 40 -13.10 7.91 -8.06
C ILE A 40 -11.64 7.97 -7.61
N LYS A 41 -11.28 8.97 -6.80
CA LYS A 41 -9.96 9.09 -6.20
C LYS A 41 -9.54 7.80 -5.51
N TYR A 42 -10.37 7.28 -4.62
CA TYR A 42 -10.02 6.11 -3.82
C TYR A 42 -10.15 4.79 -4.59
N PHE A 43 -10.92 4.70 -5.65
CA PHE A 43 -10.89 3.56 -6.57
C PHE A 43 -9.52 3.45 -7.23
N ILE A 44 -8.99 4.56 -7.74
CA ILE A 44 -7.65 4.59 -8.35
C ILE A 44 -6.58 4.23 -7.31
N PHE A 45 -6.69 4.79 -6.11
CA PHE A 45 -5.79 4.49 -4.99
C PHE A 45 -5.74 2.99 -4.68
N VAL A 46 -6.89 2.38 -4.47
CA VAL A 46 -7.02 0.95 -4.15
C VAL A 46 -6.50 0.08 -5.30
N ALA A 47 -6.82 0.42 -6.57
CA ALA A 47 -6.34 -0.32 -7.72
C ALA A 47 -4.80 -0.32 -7.81
N ILE A 48 -4.17 0.82 -7.58
CA ILE A 48 -2.70 0.92 -7.58
C ILE A 48 -2.10 0.13 -6.42
N LEU A 49 -2.67 0.24 -5.21
CA LEU A 49 -2.18 -0.48 -4.02
C LEU A 49 -2.28 -1.99 -4.19
N ILE A 50 -3.38 -2.51 -4.74
CA ILE A 50 -3.54 -3.95 -5.04
C ILE A 50 -2.48 -4.38 -6.04
N SER A 51 -2.30 -3.62 -7.13
CA SER A 51 -1.35 -3.96 -8.18
C SER A 51 0.09 -3.96 -7.66
N ALA A 52 0.49 -2.93 -6.92
CA ALA A 52 1.81 -2.84 -6.29
C ALA A 52 2.06 -4.01 -5.33
N SER A 53 1.07 -4.33 -4.49
CA SER A 53 1.15 -5.45 -3.54
C SER A 53 1.33 -6.80 -4.22
N ILE A 54 0.60 -7.07 -5.31
CA ILE A 54 0.69 -8.33 -6.03
C ILE A 54 2.06 -8.48 -6.69
N ILE A 55 2.60 -7.41 -7.25
CA ILE A 55 3.91 -7.42 -7.89
C ILE A 55 4.99 -7.62 -6.83
N ASP A 56 4.90 -6.90 -5.71
CA ASP A 56 5.85 -7.04 -4.61
C ASP A 56 5.88 -8.46 -4.04
N ILE A 57 4.73 -9.11 -3.84
CA ILE A 57 4.65 -10.51 -3.41
C ILE A 57 5.36 -11.47 -4.38
N LYS A 58 5.38 -11.16 -5.67
CA LYS A 58 5.96 -12.02 -6.70
C LYS A 58 7.43 -11.76 -6.97
N SER A 59 7.83 -10.48 -6.97
CA SER A 59 9.15 -10.05 -7.44
C SER A 59 9.99 -9.34 -6.39
N TYR A 60 9.43 -9.05 -5.21
CA TYR A 60 10.08 -8.21 -4.18
C TYR A 60 10.54 -6.86 -4.73
N PHE A 61 9.81 -6.34 -5.69
CA PHE A 61 10.11 -5.08 -6.36
C PHE A 61 8.83 -4.31 -6.67
N ILE A 62 8.82 -3.03 -6.38
CA ILE A 62 7.70 -2.13 -6.67
C ILE A 62 8.07 -1.27 -7.87
N PRO A 63 7.40 -1.41 -9.03
CA PRO A 63 7.65 -0.57 -10.18
C PRO A 63 7.41 0.91 -9.89
N ASP A 64 8.36 1.76 -10.26
CA ASP A 64 8.30 3.20 -10.01
C ASP A 64 7.06 3.87 -10.64
N ILE A 65 6.49 3.28 -11.68
CA ILE A 65 5.28 3.80 -12.33
C ILE A 65 4.09 3.89 -11.35
N PHE A 66 3.91 2.91 -10.45
CA PHE A 66 2.85 2.95 -9.43
C PHE A 66 3.11 4.04 -8.40
N ILE A 67 4.38 4.21 -8.02
CA ILE A 67 4.79 5.22 -7.04
C ILE A 67 4.56 6.63 -7.59
N PHE A 68 5.08 6.90 -8.80
CA PHE A 68 4.87 8.19 -9.45
C PHE A 68 3.38 8.45 -9.72
N SER A 69 2.62 7.43 -10.13
CA SER A 69 1.18 7.56 -10.32
C SER A 69 0.47 7.94 -9.01
N LEU A 70 0.82 7.31 -7.88
CA LEU A 70 0.27 7.68 -6.59
C LEU A 70 0.59 9.13 -6.22
N ILE A 71 1.85 9.53 -6.31
CA ILE A 71 2.27 10.90 -5.96
C ILE A 71 1.55 11.93 -6.85
N LEU A 72 1.60 11.72 -8.16
CA LEU A 72 1.02 12.65 -9.13
C LEU A 72 -0.50 12.74 -8.99
N LEU A 73 -1.19 11.60 -8.92
CA LEU A 73 -2.65 11.57 -8.79
C LEU A 73 -3.11 12.06 -7.42
N GLY A 74 -2.33 11.81 -6.35
CA GLY A 74 -2.56 12.41 -5.04
C GLY A 74 -2.57 13.93 -5.10
N MET A 75 -1.59 14.53 -5.77
CA MET A 75 -1.49 15.97 -5.98
C MET A 75 -2.59 16.51 -6.92
N ILE A 76 -2.86 15.85 -8.06
CA ILE A 76 -3.91 16.28 -9.01
C ILE A 76 -5.28 16.24 -8.35
N THR A 77 -5.59 15.19 -7.62
CA THR A 77 -6.90 15.07 -6.94
C THR A 77 -7.10 16.09 -5.83
N SER A 78 -6.03 16.71 -5.32
CA SER A 78 -6.12 17.82 -4.35
C SER A 78 -6.89 19.02 -4.88
N PHE A 79 -6.85 19.27 -6.19
CA PHE A 79 -7.61 20.37 -6.79
C PHE A 79 -9.13 20.12 -6.83
N PHE A 80 -9.56 18.89 -6.66
CA PHE A 80 -10.96 18.47 -6.75
C PHE A 80 -11.51 17.88 -5.45
N THR A 81 -10.71 17.82 -4.40
CA THR A 81 -11.08 17.21 -3.13
C THR A 81 -10.75 18.12 -1.96
N ASN A 82 -11.22 17.78 -0.77
CA ASN A 82 -10.97 18.55 0.45
C ASN A 82 -9.54 18.42 1.01
N VAL A 83 -8.65 17.68 0.33
CA VAL A 83 -7.23 17.57 0.68
C VAL A 83 -6.45 18.64 -0.07
N PRO A 84 -6.04 19.75 0.57
CA PRO A 84 -5.28 20.79 -0.10
C PRO A 84 -3.95 20.26 -0.64
N LEU A 85 -3.46 20.84 -1.74
CA LEU A 85 -2.20 20.46 -2.36
C LEU A 85 -1.02 20.50 -1.37
N GLU A 86 -1.01 21.48 -0.47
CA GLU A 86 -0.03 21.58 0.60
C GLU A 86 -0.03 20.33 1.48
N LYS A 87 -1.20 19.85 1.91
CA LYS A 87 -1.29 18.63 2.72
C LYS A 87 -0.85 17.38 1.97
N ALA A 88 -1.05 17.32 0.64
CA ALA A 88 -0.56 16.22 -0.18
C ALA A 88 0.97 16.22 -0.24
N PHE A 89 1.61 17.39 -0.42
CA PHE A 89 3.08 17.52 -0.39
C PHE A 89 3.66 17.17 0.99
N ILE A 90 3.10 17.75 2.06
CA ILE A 90 3.54 17.47 3.43
C ILE A 90 3.34 15.99 3.74
N GLY A 91 2.23 15.39 3.30
CA GLY A 91 1.96 13.97 3.46
C GLY A 91 3.02 13.10 2.78
N ALA A 92 3.33 13.37 1.51
CA ALA A 92 4.39 12.65 0.79
C ALA A 92 5.72 12.73 1.54
N GLY A 93 6.12 13.95 1.94
CA GLY A 93 7.39 14.18 2.63
C GLY A 93 7.46 13.53 4.02
N THR A 94 6.42 13.69 4.84
CA THR A 94 6.40 13.16 6.22
C THR A 94 6.36 11.63 6.25
N TYR A 95 5.54 11.00 5.41
CA TYR A 95 5.50 9.54 5.34
C TYR A 95 6.85 8.98 4.87
N ALA A 96 7.43 9.53 3.79
CA ALA A 96 8.76 9.13 3.35
C ALA A 96 9.83 9.35 4.42
N PHE A 97 9.82 10.51 5.09
CA PHE A 97 10.82 10.88 6.10
C PHE A 97 10.88 9.88 7.26
N PHE A 98 9.72 9.50 7.82
CA PHE A 98 9.70 8.52 8.90
C PHE A 98 10.16 7.14 8.45
N PHE A 99 9.81 6.71 7.24
CA PHE A 99 10.30 5.44 6.70
C PHE A 99 11.81 5.48 6.39
N ILE A 100 12.36 6.61 5.94
CA ILE A 100 13.81 6.79 5.77
C ILE A 100 14.55 6.68 7.11
N ILE A 101 14.01 7.28 8.18
CA ILE A 101 14.60 7.15 9.52
C ILE A 101 14.60 5.68 9.97
N ILE A 102 13.48 4.97 9.81
CA ILE A 102 13.37 3.55 10.19
C ILE A 102 14.32 2.70 9.35
N TYR A 103 14.43 2.97 8.05
CA TYR A 103 15.38 2.31 7.15
C TYR A 103 16.83 2.51 7.62
N GLY A 104 17.25 3.76 7.79
CA GLY A 104 18.63 4.07 8.19
C GLY A 104 18.98 3.53 9.57
N TYR A 105 18.05 3.62 10.53
CA TYR A 105 18.25 3.05 11.87
C TYR A 105 18.34 1.52 11.84
N GLY A 106 17.49 0.88 11.02
CA GLY A 106 17.51 -0.56 10.83
C GLY A 106 18.82 -1.05 10.19
N GLU A 107 19.31 -0.36 9.16
CA GLU A 107 20.58 -0.66 8.51
C GLU A 107 21.77 -0.48 9.46
N TYR A 108 21.76 0.59 10.27
CA TYR A 108 22.79 0.84 11.28
C TYR A 108 22.88 -0.30 12.31
N ILE A 109 21.74 -0.78 12.82
CA ILE A 109 21.69 -1.83 13.86
C ILE A 109 21.99 -3.21 13.28
N PHE A 110 21.30 -3.59 12.21
CA PHE A 110 21.36 -4.96 11.70
C PHE A 110 22.48 -5.19 10.69
N LYS A 111 23.20 -4.14 10.26
CA LYS A 111 24.26 -4.19 9.23
C LYS A 111 23.79 -4.84 7.91
N LYS A 112 22.49 -4.78 7.63
CA LYS A 112 21.82 -5.29 6.43
C LYS A 112 20.66 -4.36 6.08
N GLU A 113 20.26 -4.36 4.83
CA GLU A 113 19.07 -3.65 4.39
C GLU A 113 17.85 -4.18 5.17
N ALA A 114 17.27 -3.33 6.00
CA ALA A 114 16.14 -3.69 6.86
C ALA A 114 14.80 -3.68 6.09
N MET A 115 14.73 -2.89 5.00
CA MET A 115 13.52 -2.68 4.21
C MET A 115 13.91 -2.24 2.79
N GLY A 116 13.08 -2.55 1.78
CA GLY A 116 13.31 -2.10 0.41
C GLY A 116 13.13 -0.58 0.24
N PHE A 117 13.98 0.05 -0.55
CA PHE A 117 13.82 1.48 -0.87
C PHE A 117 12.51 1.78 -1.63
N GLY A 118 11.95 0.78 -2.33
CA GLY A 118 10.64 0.85 -2.95
C GLY A 118 9.49 1.10 -1.96
N ASP A 119 9.59 0.55 -0.74
CA ASP A 119 8.58 0.72 0.31
C ASP A 119 8.54 2.16 0.82
N ILE A 120 9.70 2.81 0.94
CA ILE A 120 9.82 4.23 1.32
C ILE A 120 9.11 5.11 0.28
N LYS A 121 9.37 4.85 -1.00
CA LYS A 121 8.72 5.57 -2.10
C LYS A 121 7.21 5.31 -2.11
N LEU A 122 6.78 4.06 -1.86
CA LEU A 122 5.36 3.71 -1.79
C LEU A 122 4.67 4.43 -0.61
N ALA A 123 5.32 4.51 0.54
CA ALA A 123 4.83 5.28 1.68
C ALA A 123 4.65 6.76 1.32
N ALA A 124 5.59 7.37 0.59
CA ALA A 124 5.45 8.73 0.06
C ALA A 124 4.21 8.88 -0.84
N GLY A 125 3.98 7.92 -1.74
CA GLY A 125 2.81 7.88 -2.60
C GLY A 125 1.50 7.81 -1.82
N ILE A 126 1.44 6.93 -0.82
CA ILE A 126 0.29 6.80 0.09
C ILE A 126 0.07 8.11 0.85
N GLY A 127 1.13 8.69 1.39
CA GLY A 127 1.07 9.97 2.10
C GLY A 127 0.57 11.13 1.23
N SER A 128 0.95 11.17 -0.06
CA SER A 128 0.44 12.15 -1.02
C SER A 128 -1.07 12.01 -1.24
N PHE A 129 -1.55 10.78 -1.37
CA PHE A 129 -2.98 10.49 -1.60
C PHE A 129 -3.86 10.82 -0.39
N LEU A 130 -3.41 10.41 0.80
CA LEU A 130 -4.14 10.65 2.04
C LEU A 130 -4.02 12.11 2.49
N GLY A 131 -2.90 12.76 2.20
CA GLY A 131 -2.54 14.06 2.76
C GLY A 131 -2.11 13.98 4.22
N TYR A 132 -1.37 14.98 4.68
CA TYR A 132 -1.03 15.10 6.10
C TYR A 132 -2.19 15.71 6.86
N SER A 133 -2.70 15.04 7.88
CA SER A 133 -3.72 15.58 8.78
C SER A 133 -3.15 15.93 10.16
N ASN A 134 -2.54 14.96 10.83
CA ASN A 134 -1.90 15.15 12.13
C ASN A 134 -0.87 14.04 12.41
N PHE A 135 -0.05 14.23 13.44
CA PHE A 135 0.98 13.27 13.82
C PHE A 135 0.39 11.94 14.30
N LEU A 136 -0.77 11.97 14.96
CA LEU A 136 -1.43 10.75 15.44
C LEU A 136 -1.81 9.81 14.30
N ASN A 137 -2.35 10.34 13.22
CA ASN A 137 -2.71 9.54 12.05
C ASN A 137 -1.49 8.90 11.37
N LEU A 138 -0.39 9.65 11.26
CA LEU A 138 0.87 9.11 10.78
C LEU A 138 1.40 7.99 11.70
N TYR A 139 1.36 8.20 13.01
CA TYR A 139 1.76 7.20 14.00
C TYR A 139 0.91 5.93 13.90
N ILE A 140 -0.41 6.06 13.76
CA ILE A 140 -1.33 4.93 13.56
C ILE A 140 -0.98 4.18 12.28
N PHE A 141 -0.74 4.88 11.16
CA PHE A 141 -0.34 4.27 9.90
C PHE A 141 0.93 3.42 10.05
N ILE A 142 1.98 4.00 10.64
CA ILE A 142 3.25 3.31 10.88
C ILE A 142 3.03 2.08 11.78
N THR A 143 2.30 2.27 12.89
CA THR A 143 2.03 1.20 13.86
C THR A 143 1.29 0.03 13.21
N ILE A 144 0.23 0.29 12.45
CA ILE A 144 -0.53 -0.76 11.75
C ILE A 144 0.37 -1.48 10.74
N THR A 145 1.15 -0.74 9.96
CA THR A 145 2.05 -1.32 8.95
C THR A 145 3.04 -2.29 9.56
N PHE A 146 3.75 -1.88 10.61
CA PHE A 146 4.75 -2.73 11.25
C PHE A 146 4.12 -3.86 12.06
N LEU A 147 2.99 -3.63 12.71
CA LEU A 147 2.26 -4.67 13.45
C LEU A 147 1.79 -5.79 12.51
N LEU A 148 1.19 -5.44 11.37
CA LEU A 148 0.78 -6.41 10.36
C LEU A 148 1.98 -7.17 9.80
N GLY A 149 3.06 -6.47 9.47
CA GLY A 149 4.30 -7.07 9.02
C GLY A 149 4.87 -8.06 10.03
N ALA A 150 4.92 -7.68 11.31
CA ALA A 150 5.40 -8.54 12.39
C ALA A 150 4.52 -9.79 12.59
N ILE A 151 3.19 -9.61 12.67
CA ILE A 151 2.25 -10.73 12.87
C ILE A 151 2.36 -11.74 11.72
N ILE A 152 2.34 -11.27 10.48
CA ILE A 152 2.37 -12.15 9.30
C ILE A 152 3.74 -12.82 9.18
N SER A 153 4.84 -12.08 9.39
CA SER A 153 6.19 -12.64 9.37
C SER A 153 6.37 -13.74 10.41
N LEU A 154 5.96 -13.50 11.65
CA LEU A 154 6.02 -14.48 12.73
C LEU A 154 5.15 -15.70 12.44
N THR A 155 3.97 -15.51 11.85
CA THR A 155 3.08 -16.60 11.46
C THR A 155 3.72 -17.48 10.38
N LEU A 156 4.30 -16.87 9.32
CA LEU A 156 4.99 -17.59 8.25
C LEU A 156 6.21 -18.37 8.76
N MET A 157 6.93 -17.80 9.73
CA MET A 157 8.06 -18.48 10.39
C MET A 157 7.58 -19.66 11.25
N ARG A 158 6.51 -19.51 12.02
CA ARG A 158 5.92 -20.60 12.83
C ARG A 158 5.42 -21.75 11.98
N LEU A 159 4.83 -21.43 10.83
CA LEU A 159 4.37 -22.43 9.86
C LEU A 159 5.51 -23.04 9.03
N LYS A 160 6.76 -22.63 9.27
CA LYS A 160 7.97 -23.08 8.52
C LYS A 160 7.87 -22.83 7.02
N ILE A 161 7.06 -21.87 6.57
CA ILE A 161 6.93 -21.47 5.16
C ILE A 161 8.08 -20.55 4.76
N LYS A 162 8.56 -19.74 5.70
CA LYS A 162 9.68 -18.79 5.52
C LYS A 162 10.68 -18.95 6.65
N GLU A 163 11.97 -18.78 6.34
CA GLU A 163 13.05 -18.73 7.30
C GLU A 163 13.24 -17.31 7.83
N ARG A 164 13.93 -17.17 8.96
CA ARG A 164 14.20 -15.87 9.59
C ARG A 164 14.98 -14.89 8.69
N THR A 165 15.72 -15.41 7.72
CA THR A 165 16.53 -14.64 6.78
C THR A 165 15.84 -14.40 5.44
N SER A 166 14.64 -14.95 5.23
CA SER A 166 13.91 -14.81 3.98
C SER A 166 13.37 -13.38 3.80
N GLN A 167 13.46 -12.88 2.58
CA GLN A 167 12.79 -11.62 2.21
C GLN A 167 11.26 -11.77 2.30
N ILE A 168 10.60 -10.72 2.78
CA ILE A 168 9.16 -10.64 2.90
C ILE A 168 8.70 -9.39 2.15
N ALA A 169 7.70 -9.54 1.28
CA ALA A 169 7.06 -8.43 0.59
C ALA A 169 6.40 -7.49 1.62
N PHE A 170 6.75 -6.22 1.60
CA PHE A 170 6.28 -5.25 2.60
C PHE A 170 5.15 -4.34 2.07
N ALA A 171 5.07 -4.15 0.74
CA ALA A 171 4.02 -3.35 0.11
C ALA A 171 2.58 -3.76 0.50
N PRO A 172 2.22 -5.05 0.68
CA PRO A 172 0.88 -5.41 1.14
C PRO A 172 0.49 -4.81 2.49
N TYR A 173 1.43 -4.68 3.42
CA TYR A 173 1.17 -4.12 4.75
C TYR A 173 0.97 -2.60 4.66
N LEU A 174 1.79 -1.92 3.85
CA LEU A 174 1.60 -0.50 3.52
C LEU A 174 0.24 -0.26 2.86
N ALA A 175 -0.16 -1.13 1.94
CA ALA A 175 -1.43 -1.02 1.23
C ALA A 175 -2.62 -1.18 2.17
N ILE A 176 -2.61 -2.18 3.05
CA ILE A 176 -3.68 -2.39 4.04
C ILE A 176 -3.75 -1.20 4.99
N SER A 177 -2.61 -0.73 5.50
CA SER A 177 -2.56 0.43 6.40
C SER A 177 -3.08 1.70 5.70
N GLY A 178 -2.67 1.95 4.46
CA GLY A 178 -3.16 3.06 3.66
C GLY A 178 -4.67 2.99 3.41
N PHE A 179 -5.19 1.79 3.13
CA PHE A 179 -6.63 1.56 2.99
C PHE A 179 -7.40 1.86 4.29
N ILE A 180 -6.91 1.37 5.43
CA ILE A 180 -7.52 1.64 6.74
C ILE A 180 -7.50 3.14 7.06
N MET A 181 -6.37 3.81 6.82
CA MET A 181 -6.23 5.24 7.09
C MET A 181 -7.18 6.11 6.27
N MET A 182 -7.55 5.69 5.06
CA MET A 182 -8.57 6.34 4.25
C MET A 182 -9.93 6.45 4.98
N PHE A 183 -10.25 5.51 5.88
CA PHE A 183 -11.49 5.55 6.67
C PHE A 183 -11.36 6.33 7.98
N ILE A 184 -10.15 6.47 8.51
CA ILE A 184 -9.87 7.11 9.81
C ILE A 184 -9.66 8.62 9.65
N GLN A 185 -9.02 9.07 8.58
CA GLN A 185 -8.61 10.47 8.37
C GLN A 185 -9.75 11.42 7.94
N LEU A 186 -10.92 10.92 7.75
CA LEU A 186 -12.13 11.65 7.37
C LEU A 186 -13.02 11.81 8.60
#